data_4731886a56d67435ea336696d1f183a6
#
_entry.id   4731886a56d67435ea336696d1f183a6
#
_cell.length_a   1.000
_cell.length_b   1.000
_cell.length_c   1.000
_cell.angle_alpha   90.00
_cell.angle_beta   90.00
_cell.angle_gamma   90.00
#
_symmetry.space_group_name_H-M   'P 1'
#
loop_
_entity.id
_entity.type
_entity.pdbx_description
1 polymer ?
#
loop_
_entity_poly.entity_id
_entity_poly.type
_entity_poly.pdbx_seq_one_letter_code
_entity_poly.pdbx_strand_id
1 'polypeptide(L)'
;MFTSQSLRAVPKPGSVGFKEHRLDDVVHQIDVAGALEDTGELSRRIEDALAGGVRWLILDLSEAATVSDNVLEGLVDAAGALRARKGELIVAGAQRHVAQRLAGYDVAHRPAVAANVDQAVMILKMLRPKTDIRRAKQRITSLQLPRIEPR
;
A
#
# COMPACT_ATOMS: atom_id res chain seq x y z
N MET A 1 0.91 9.16 30.90
CA MET A 1 1.02 8.84 30.32
C MET A 1 1.25 8.56 29.82
N PHE A 2 1.55 8.46 29.70
CA PHE A 2 1.73 8.11 29.04
C PHE A 2 1.94 7.72 28.50
N THR A 3 2.04 7.77 28.63
CA THR A 3 2.37 7.27 28.11
C THR A 3 2.26 6.79 27.58
N SER A 4 1.99 6.75 27.50
CA SER A 4 2.01 6.19 26.91
C SER A 4 2.36 5.91 26.21
N GLN A 5 2.73 5.94 25.91
CA GLN A 5 3.19 5.69 25.20
C GLN A 5 3.92 4.98 25.00
N SER A 6 4.35 4.99 25.17
CA SER A 6 5.31 4.30 24.95
C SER A 6 5.09 3.01 24.91
N LEU A 7 4.59 2.65 25.58
CA LEU A 7 4.34 1.52 25.49
C LEU A 7 3.94 1.15 24.33
N ARG A 8 3.60 1.74 23.67
CA ARG A 8 3.19 1.39 22.62
C ARG A 8 4.09 1.17 21.62
N ALA A 9 5.14 1.49 21.66
CA ALA A 9 6.10 1.31 20.64
C ALA A 9 6.49 -0.13 20.43
N VAL A 10 6.39 -0.95 21.41
CA VAL A 10 6.82 -2.35 21.29
C VAL A 10 5.61 -3.25 21.42
N PRO A 11 5.17 -3.88 20.35
CA PRO A 11 4.01 -4.77 20.45
C PRO A 11 4.33 -5.98 21.32
N LYS A 12 3.34 -6.50 21.96
CA LYS A 12 3.50 -7.71 22.73
C LYS A 12 3.74 -8.88 21.79
N PRO A 13 4.37 -9.95 22.27
CA PRO A 13 4.51 -11.14 21.44
C PRO A 13 3.17 -11.60 20.92
N GLY A 14 3.11 -11.90 19.65
CA GLY A 14 1.87 -12.33 19.01
C GLY A 14 0.94 -11.22 18.62
N SER A 15 1.28 -9.97 18.91
CA SER A 15 0.44 -8.85 18.50
C SER A 15 0.98 -8.20 17.25
N VAL A 16 0.17 -7.36 16.62
CA VAL A 16 0.54 -6.68 15.41
C VAL A 16 0.24 -5.20 15.56
N GLY A 17 1.10 -4.37 15.01
CA GLY A 17 0.90 -2.94 15.00
C GLY A 17 0.86 -2.41 13.58
N PHE A 18 0.14 -1.33 13.38
CA PHE A 18 -0.02 -0.71 12.07
C PHE A 18 0.26 0.78 12.16
N LYS A 19 0.93 1.30 11.13
CA LYS A 19 1.06 2.74 10.94
C LYS A 19 0.63 3.05 9.53
N GLU A 20 -0.02 4.17 9.35
CA GLU A 20 -0.51 4.54 8.02
C GLU A 20 0.02 5.91 7.63
N HIS A 21 0.38 6.05 6.36
CA HIS A 21 0.88 7.30 5.81
C HIS A 21 0.17 7.59 4.50
N ARG A 22 -0.41 8.76 4.40
CA ARG A 22 -1.02 9.15 3.15
C ARG A 22 0.01 9.89 2.32
N LEU A 23 0.37 9.32 1.20
CA LEU A 23 1.43 9.89 0.38
C LEU A 23 0.89 10.89 -0.63
N ASP A 24 -0.30 10.64 -1.15
CA ASP A 24 -1.02 11.65 -1.93
C ASP A 24 -2.50 11.21 -2.02
N ASP A 25 -3.30 11.88 -2.85
CA ASP A 25 -4.74 11.64 -2.87
C ASP A 25 -5.12 10.20 -3.16
N VAL A 26 -4.31 9.49 -3.92
CA VAL A 26 -4.63 8.13 -4.32
C VAL A 26 -3.57 7.11 -3.90
N VAL A 27 -2.54 7.54 -3.18
CA VAL A 27 -1.44 6.68 -2.74
C VAL A 27 -1.39 6.64 -1.22
N HIS A 28 -1.36 5.45 -0.66
CA HIS A 28 -1.36 5.25 0.77
C HIS A 28 -0.33 4.19 1.13
N GLN A 29 0.24 4.28 2.31
CA GLN A 29 1.22 3.30 2.79
C GLN A 29 0.77 2.79 4.15
N ILE A 30 0.81 1.48 4.34
CA ILE A 30 0.53 0.85 5.62
C ILE A 30 1.79 0.10 6.04
N ASP A 31 2.32 0.42 7.22
CA ASP A 31 3.46 -0.29 7.78
C ASP A 31 2.94 -1.27 8.81
N VAL A 32 3.43 -2.51 8.75
CA VAL A 32 3.00 -3.56 9.66
C VAL A 32 4.18 -4.02 10.48
N ALA A 33 4.00 -4.13 11.78
CA ALA A 33 5.04 -4.66 12.68
C ALA A 33 4.45 -5.78 13.50
N GLY A 34 5.22 -6.83 13.74
CA GLY A 34 4.83 -7.93 14.60
C GLY A 34 4.25 -9.11 13.83
N ALA A 35 3.39 -9.87 14.47
CA ALA A 35 2.86 -11.11 13.91
C ALA A 35 1.56 -10.84 13.14
N LEU A 36 1.63 -10.88 11.82
CA LEU A 36 0.48 -10.65 10.98
C LEU A 36 -0.15 -12.00 10.64
N GLU A 37 -1.07 -12.43 11.47
CA GLU A 37 -1.62 -13.77 11.37
C GLU A 37 -3.08 -13.80 10.99
N ASP A 38 -3.75 -12.66 11.05
CA ASP A 38 -5.15 -12.63 10.73
C ASP A 38 -5.42 -11.40 9.88
N THR A 39 -6.36 -11.53 8.97
CA THR A 39 -6.59 -10.49 7.97
C THR A 39 -7.52 -9.39 8.46
N GLY A 40 -8.20 -9.58 9.58
CA GLY A 40 -9.30 -8.69 9.97
C GLY A 40 -8.95 -7.23 10.00
N GLU A 41 -7.95 -6.88 10.80
CA GLU A 41 -7.57 -5.47 10.94
C GLU A 41 -6.95 -4.92 9.65
N LEU A 42 -6.10 -5.71 9.00
CA LEU A 42 -5.49 -5.28 7.76
C LEU A 42 -6.54 -5.08 6.67
N SER A 43 -7.46 -6.01 6.53
CA SER A 43 -8.52 -5.89 5.53
C SER A 43 -9.37 -4.65 5.77
N ARG A 44 -9.69 -4.38 7.03
CA ARG A 44 -10.48 -3.20 7.36
C ARG A 44 -9.73 -1.92 6.95
N ARG A 45 -8.44 -1.86 7.22
CA ARG A 45 -7.63 -0.68 6.86
C ARG A 45 -7.54 -0.52 5.35
N ILE A 46 -7.41 -1.63 4.63
CA ILE A 46 -7.38 -1.57 3.18
C ILE A 46 -8.73 -1.11 2.62
N GLU A 47 -9.81 -1.64 3.17
CA GLU A 47 -11.15 -1.25 2.73
C GLU A 47 -11.42 0.22 2.99
N ASP A 48 -10.99 0.72 4.15
CA ASP A 48 -11.13 2.13 4.47
C ASP A 48 -10.34 3.00 3.49
N ALA A 49 -9.14 2.57 3.13
CA ALA A 49 -8.33 3.30 2.16
C ALA A 49 -9.03 3.32 0.79
N LEU A 50 -9.56 2.18 0.37
CA LEU A 50 -10.27 2.11 -0.90
C LEU A 50 -11.50 3.01 -0.90
N ALA A 51 -12.24 3.02 0.20
CA ALA A 51 -13.41 3.89 0.34
C ALA A 51 -13.01 5.36 0.28
N GLY A 52 -11.81 5.69 0.72
CA GLY A 52 -11.27 7.05 0.66
C GLY A 52 -10.63 7.42 -0.68
N GLY A 53 -10.72 6.56 -1.68
CA GLY A 53 -10.23 6.89 -3.01
C GLY A 53 -8.83 6.38 -3.34
N VAL A 54 -8.21 5.64 -2.44
CA VAL A 54 -6.87 5.10 -2.68
C VAL A 54 -6.90 4.09 -3.81
N ARG A 55 -5.94 4.19 -4.73
CA ARG A 55 -5.77 3.23 -5.81
C ARG A 55 -4.41 2.56 -5.78
N TRP A 56 -3.44 3.17 -5.10
CA TRP A 56 -2.08 2.65 -5.04
C TRP A 56 -1.72 2.47 -3.57
N LEU A 57 -1.46 1.23 -3.17
CA LEU A 57 -1.19 0.93 -1.78
C LEU A 57 0.16 0.26 -1.66
N ILE A 58 1.00 0.80 -0.77
CA ILE A 58 2.28 0.18 -0.42
C ILE A 58 2.09 -0.45 0.95
N LEU A 59 2.37 -1.73 1.04
CA LEU A 59 2.31 -2.44 2.30
C LEU A 59 3.72 -2.80 2.71
N ASP A 60 4.22 -2.16 3.76
CA ASP A 60 5.59 -2.39 4.23
C ASP A 60 5.58 -3.49 5.29
N LEU A 61 6.16 -4.62 4.96
CA LEU A 61 6.25 -5.77 5.84
C LEU A 61 7.64 -5.96 6.43
N SER A 62 8.50 -4.96 6.35
CA SER A 62 9.88 -5.10 6.82
C SER A 62 9.96 -5.39 8.32
N GLU A 63 8.97 -4.95 9.10
CA GLU A 63 8.93 -5.21 10.53
C GLU A 63 7.95 -6.33 10.89
N ALA A 64 7.36 -6.99 9.91
CA ALA A 64 6.43 -8.08 10.18
C ALA A 64 7.22 -9.34 10.48
N ALA A 65 7.07 -9.84 11.70
CA ALA A 65 7.80 -11.03 12.13
C ALA A 65 7.30 -12.29 11.45
N THR A 66 5.98 -12.39 11.28
CA THR A 66 5.36 -13.53 10.62
C THR A 66 4.21 -13.06 9.78
N VAL A 67 3.94 -13.79 8.70
CA VAL A 67 2.79 -13.52 7.84
C VAL A 67 2.15 -14.86 7.52
N SER A 68 0.89 -15.03 7.89
CA SER A 68 0.20 -16.30 7.71
C SER A 68 -0.30 -16.48 6.28
N ASP A 69 -0.67 -17.69 5.93
CA ASP A 69 -1.21 -17.99 4.62
C ASP A 69 -2.53 -17.27 4.38
N ASN A 70 -3.36 -17.15 5.39
CA ASN A 70 -4.62 -16.41 5.27
C ASN A 70 -4.37 -14.97 4.88
N VAL A 71 -3.33 -14.36 5.47
CA VAL A 71 -2.97 -13.00 5.12
C VAL A 71 -2.50 -12.91 3.68
N LEU A 72 -1.72 -13.88 3.22
CA LEU A 72 -1.25 -13.88 1.83
C LEU A 72 -2.41 -13.93 0.85
N GLU A 73 -3.40 -14.77 1.16
CA GLU A 73 -4.61 -14.83 0.32
C GLU A 73 -5.34 -13.50 0.32
N GLY A 74 -5.42 -12.87 1.49
CA GLY A 74 -6.05 -11.55 1.61
C GLY A 74 -5.30 -10.50 0.80
N LEU A 75 -3.97 -10.59 0.72
CA LEU A 75 -3.18 -9.66 -0.07
C LEU A 75 -3.43 -9.86 -1.57
N VAL A 76 -3.60 -11.11 -1.99
CA VAL A 76 -3.93 -11.39 -3.38
C VAL A 76 -5.30 -10.80 -3.72
N ASP A 77 -6.27 -10.94 -2.83
CA ASP A 77 -7.60 -10.37 -3.02
C ASP A 77 -7.53 -8.85 -3.08
N ALA A 78 -6.74 -8.23 -2.19
CA ALA A 78 -6.58 -6.79 -2.16
C ALA A 78 -5.92 -6.29 -3.46
N ALA A 79 -4.94 -7.02 -3.96
CA ALA A 79 -4.30 -6.66 -5.22
C ALA A 79 -5.33 -6.64 -6.36
N GLY A 80 -6.22 -7.63 -6.37
CA GLY A 80 -7.30 -7.67 -7.36
C GLY A 80 -8.23 -6.48 -7.26
N ALA A 81 -8.59 -6.10 -6.03
CA ALA A 81 -9.48 -4.96 -5.81
C ALA A 81 -8.84 -3.66 -6.27
N LEU A 82 -7.54 -3.49 -6.00
CA LEU A 82 -6.84 -2.28 -6.42
C LEU A 82 -6.68 -2.24 -7.94
N ARG A 83 -6.39 -3.38 -8.56
CA ARG A 83 -6.28 -3.45 -10.02
C ARG A 83 -7.59 -3.15 -10.70
N ALA A 84 -8.70 -3.54 -10.09
CA ALA A 84 -10.02 -3.23 -10.63
C ALA A 84 -10.25 -1.72 -10.66
N ARG A 85 -9.51 -0.97 -9.84
CA ARG A 85 -9.57 0.49 -9.82
C ARG A 85 -8.40 1.11 -10.56
N LYS A 86 -7.69 0.31 -11.34
CA LYS A 86 -6.54 0.73 -12.14
C LYS A 86 -5.36 1.17 -11.28
N GLY A 87 -5.23 0.56 -10.10
CA GLY A 87 -4.12 0.77 -9.21
C GLY A 87 -3.34 -0.51 -9.01
N GLU A 88 -2.69 -0.61 -7.88
CA GLU A 88 -1.86 -1.76 -7.56
C GLU A 88 -1.57 -1.84 -6.08
N LEU A 89 -1.38 -3.04 -5.57
CA LEU A 89 -0.82 -3.28 -4.25
C LEU A 89 0.65 -3.65 -4.42
N ILE A 90 1.53 -2.94 -3.72
CA ILE A 90 2.95 -3.22 -3.76
C ILE A 90 3.37 -3.63 -2.36
N VAL A 91 3.87 -4.85 -2.21
CA VAL A 91 4.35 -5.36 -0.93
C VAL A 91 5.84 -5.08 -0.85
N ALA A 92 6.25 -4.30 0.13
CA ALA A 92 7.64 -3.88 0.30
C ALA A 92 8.27 -4.55 1.51
N GLY A 93 9.53 -4.92 1.41
CA GLY A 93 10.30 -5.39 2.54
C GLY A 93 9.92 -6.76 3.07
N ALA A 94 9.16 -7.54 2.33
CA ALA A 94 8.76 -8.86 2.78
C ALA A 94 9.98 -9.76 2.94
N GLN A 95 9.98 -10.59 3.97
CA GLN A 95 11.03 -11.55 4.16
C GLN A 95 11.03 -12.54 3.01
N ARG A 96 12.19 -13.16 2.78
CA ARG A 96 12.37 -14.03 1.63
C ARG A 96 11.27 -15.09 1.51
N HIS A 97 10.96 -15.76 2.59
CA HIS A 97 9.96 -16.83 2.53
C HIS A 97 8.56 -16.31 2.21
N VAL A 98 8.24 -15.09 2.63
CA VAL A 98 6.96 -14.47 2.30
C VAL A 98 6.94 -14.10 0.82
N ALA A 99 8.01 -13.50 0.34
CA ALA A 99 8.11 -13.13 -1.07
C ALA A 99 8.03 -14.35 -1.97
N GLN A 100 8.66 -15.45 -1.56
CA GLN A 100 8.60 -16.69 -2.33
C GLN A 100 7.20 -17.27 -2.38
N ARG A 101 6.48 -17.20 -1.28
CA ARG A 101 5.09 -17.70 -1.26
C ARG A 101 4.19 -16.83 -2.14
N LEU A 102 4.39 -15.52 -2.11
CA LEU A 102 3.65 -14.64 -3.01
C LEU A 102 3.97 -14.94 -4.46
N ALA A 103 5.22 -15.24 -4.77
CA ALA A 103 5.62 -15.57 -6.12
C ALA A 103 5.00 -16.88 -6.63
N GLY A 104 4.46 -17.70 -5.74
CA GLY A 104 3.77 -18.91 -6.12
C GLY A 104 2.37 -18.68 -6.66
N TYR A 105 1.81 -17.50 -6.49
CA TYR A 105 0.51 -17.18 -7.09
C TYR A 105 0.70 -16.73 -8.53
N ASP A 106 -0.37 -16.84 -9.34
CA ASP A 106 -0.32 -16.38 -10.71
C ASP A 106 0.07 -14.92 -10.78
N VAL A 107 0.86 -14.58 -11.80
CA VAL A 107 1.27 -13.20 -12.05
C VAL A 107 0.06 -12.26 -12.12
N ALA A 108 -1.04 -12.75 -12.71
CA ALA A 108 -2.25 -11.94 -12.88
C ALA A 108 -2.95 -11.65 -11.55
N HIS A 109 -2.64 -12.38 -10.49
CA HIS A 109 -3.36 -12.27 -9.23
C HIS A 109 -2.52 -11.78 -8.06
N ARG A 110 -1.21 -11.93 -8.15
CA ARG A 110 -0.37 -11.60 -7.00
C ARG A 110 -0.02 -10.11 -7.00
N PRO A 111 0.24 -9.53 -5.80
CA PRO A 111 0.68 -8.14 -5.74
C PRO A 111 2.11 -7.99 -6.27
N ALA A 112 2.48 -6.78 -6.61
CA ALA A 112 3.87 -6.48 -6.94
C ALA A 112 4.70 -6.55 -5.67
N VAL A 113 5.98 -6.90 -5.80
CA VAL A 113 6.87 -7.05 -4.66
C VAL A 113 8.08 -6.16 -4.85
N ALA A 114 8.47 -5.45 -3.79
CA ALA A 114 9.63 -4.57 -3.79
C ALA A 114 10.52 -4.90 -2.61
N ALA A 115 11.80 -4.60 -2.72
CA ALA A 115 12.76 -4.89 -1.66
C ALA A 115 12.54 -3.97 -0.44
N ASN A 116 12.10 -2.75 -0.68
CA ASN A 116 11.86 -1.78 0.38
C ASN A 116 10.89 -0.73 -0.11
N VAL A 117 10.53 0.22 0.76
CA VAL A 117 9.57 1.25 0.42
C VAL A 117 10.08 2.15 -0.72
N ASP A 118 11.37 2.48 -0.73
CA ASP A 118 11.92 3.32 -1.79
C ASP A 118 11.75 2.67 -3.15
N GLN A 119 12.01 1.38 -3.24
CA GLN A 119 11.81 0.66 -4.48
C GLN A 119 10.32 0.57 -4.82
N ALA A 120 9.48 0.41 -3.82
CA ALA A 120 8.02 0.38 -4.05
C ALA A 120 7.55 1.70 -4.66
N VAL A 121 8.06 2.82 -4.16
CA VAL A 121 7.71 4.13 -4.71
C VAL A 121 8.16 4.24 -6.16
N MET A 122 9.35 3.72 -6.48
CA MET A 122 9.82 3.73 -7.86
C MET A 122 8.94 2.88 -8.76
N ILE A 123 8.55 1.70 -8.30
CA ILE A 123 7.65 0.84 -9.06
C ILE A 123 6.32 1.55 -9.29
N LEU A 124 5.81 2.19 -8.27
CA LEU A 124 4.56 2.91 -8.37
C LEU A 124 4.63 4.00 -9.43
N LYS A 125 5.73 4.75 -9.45
CA LYS A 125 5.91 5.79 -10.47
C LYS A 125 5.94 5.20 -11.88
N MET A 126 6.49 4.01 -12.03
CA MET A 126 6.54 3.37 -13.33
C MET A 126 5.19 2.83 -13.76
N LEU A 127 4.38 2.38 -12.79
CA LEU A 127 3.09 1.76 -13.11
C LEU A 127 1.97 2.77 -13.29
N ARG A 128 2.10 3.95 -12.69
CA ARG A 128 1.01 4.93 -12.79
C ARG A 128 0.87 5.41 -14.23
N PRO A 129 -0.38 5.47 -14.70
CA PRO A 129 -0.58 5.96 -16.06
C PRO A 129 -0.12 7.39 -16.22
N LYS A 130 0.48 7.69 -17.34
CA LYS A 130 0.92 9.05 -17.63
C LYS A 130 -0.24 10.03 -17.63
N THR A 131 -1.42 9.55 -17.96
CA THR A 131 -2.60 10.40 -17.95
C THR A 131 -2.92 10.94 -16.55
N ASP A 132 -2.65 10.14 -15.51
CA ASP A 132 -2.88 10.62 -14.14
C ASP A 132 -1.97 11.80 -13.83
N ILE A 133 -0.70 11.69 -14.21
CA ILE A 133 0.27 12.73 -13.96
C ILE A 133 -0.08 13.98 -14.77
N ARG A 134 -0.43 13.78 -16.03
CA ARG A 134 -0.78 14.89 -16.90
C ARG A 134 -2.02 15.62 -16.40
N ARG A 135 -3.00 14.87 -15.93
CA ARG A 135 -4.22 15.46 -15.43
C ARG A 135 -3.95 16.30 -14.17
N ALA A 136 -3.08 15.83 -13.31
CA ALA A 136 -2.72 16.60 -12.13
C ALA A 136 -2.01 17.89 -12.50
N LYS A 137 -1.11 17.82 -13.48
CA LYS A 137 -0.42 19.03 -13.94
C LYS A 137 -1.37 20.01 -14.58
N GLN A 138 -2.33 19.51 -15.32
CA GLN A 138 -3.32 20.37 -15.94
C GLN A 138 -4.18 21.08 -14.91
N ARG A 139 -4.54 20.41 -13.84
CA ARG A 139 -5.31 21.04 -12.80
C ARG A 139 -4.54 22.19 -12.16
N ILE A 140 -3.28 21.97 -11.88
CA ILE A 140 -2.43 23.00 -11.29
C ILE A 140 -2.32 24.19 -12.23
N THR A 141 -2.12 23.92 -13.49
CA THR A 141 -2.00 24.97 -14.48
C THR A 141 -3.29 25.78 -14.58
N SER A 142 -4.41 25.10 -14.58
CA SER A 142 -5.71 25.77 -14.66
C SER A 142 -5.95 26.69 -13.48
N LEU A 143 -5.47 26.32 -12.30
CA LEU A 143 -5.64 27.16 -11.14
C LEU A 143 -4.72 28.37 -11.16
N GLN A 144 -3.56 28.21 -11.76
CA GLN A 144 -2.57 29.27 -11.75
C GLN A 144 -2.71 30.24 -12.90
N LEU A 145 -3.22 29.81 -14.04
CA LEU A 145 -3.25 30.61 -15.22
C LEU A 145 -4.65 30.92 -15.63
N PRO A 146 -4.94 32.15 -15.94
CA PRO A 146 -6.22 32.44 -16.54
C PRO A 146 -6.27 31.74 -17.86
N ARG A 147 -7.47 31.42 -18.29
CA ARG A 147 -7.58 30.74 -19.43
C ARG A 147 -7.28 31.55 -20.57
N ILE A 148 -6.48 31.25 -21.31
CA ILE A 148 -6.21 31.94 -22.44
C ILE A 148 -6.83 31.29 -23.56
N GLU A 149 -7.56 31.92 -24.30
CA GLU A 149 -8.22 31.37 -25.26
C GLU A 149 -7.60 31.24 -26.42
N PRO A 150 -7.41 30.28 -26.86
CA PRO A 150 -6.72 30.12 -27.99
C PRO A 150 -7.50 30.58 -29.09
N ARG A 151 -8.31 30.59 -29.23
CA ARG A 151 -8.92 30.97 -30.28
C ARG A 151 -8.93 30.10 -31.32
#